data_5cc98dbe85864069ea089e47d58158a8
#
_entry.id   5cc98dbe85864069ea089e47d58158a8
#
_cell.length_a   1.000
_cell.length_b   1.000
_cell.length_c   1.000
_cell.angle_alpha   90.00
_cell.angle_beta   90.00
_cell.angle_gamma   90.00
#
_symmetry.space_group_name_H-M   'P 1'
#
loop_
_entity.id
_entity.type
_entity.pdbx_description
1 polymer ?
#
loop_
_entity_poly.entity_id
_entity_poly.type
_entity_poly.pdbx_seq_one_letter_code
_entity_poly.pdbx_strand_id
1 'polypeptide(L)'
;MKKTVTLLVLISMLFSTVFLFTGCGDSSVKEIKTADDIKGASVGVQTGTTGDTFVSDYEADGTKVMRYSKGADAIVALTQNKIDCVVIDSEPAKEFVKANAGLKILDEPFAEEQYAICISKE
;
A
#
# COMPACT_ATOMS: atom_id res chain seq x y z
N MET A 1 7.32 -25.07 -54.52
CA MET A 1 7.92 -25.44 -53.22
C MET A 1 8.58 -24.26 -52.50
N LYS A 2 9.32 -23.37 -53.15
CA LYS A 2 9.96 -22.20 -52.45
C LYS A 2 8.96 -21.20 -51.88
N LYS A 3 7.82 -20.91 -52.55
CA LYS A 3 6.80 -19.96 -52.11
C LYS A 3 5.98 -20.42 -50.93
N THR A 4 5.73 -21.73 -50.79
CA THR A 4 4.99 -22.34 -49.67
C THR A 4 5.82 -22.40 -48.40
N VAL A 5 7.15 -22.63 -48.52
CA VAL A 5 8.06 -22.62 -47.36
C VAL A 5 8.20 -21.19 -46.82
N THR A 6 8.30 -20.16 -47.68
CA THR A 6 8.37 -18.75 -47.26
C THR A 6 7.11 -18.32 -46.53
N LEU A 7 5.91 -18.77 -46.98
CA LEU A 7 4.63 -18.44 -46.34
C LEU A 7 4.51 -19.10 -44.95
N LEU A 8 4.98 -20.33 -44.79
CA LEU A 8 4.98 -21.04 -43.50
C LEU A 8 5.93 -20.39 -42.49
N VAL A 9 7.10 -19.90 -42.93
CA VAL A 9 8.06 -19.20 -42.05
C VAL A 9 7.49 -17.87 -41.60
N LEU A 10 6.81 -17.11 -42.46
CA LEU A 10 6.15 -15.85 -42.11
C LEU A 10 5.00 -16.03 -41.11
N ILE A 11 4.22 -17.11 -41.27
CA ILE A 11 3.13 -17.42 -40.32
C ILE A 11 3.68 -17.85 -38.95
N SER A 12 4.80 -18.59 -38.90
CA SER A 12 5.42 -18.98 -37.64
C SER A 12 6.05 -17.77 -36.89
N MET A 13 6.55 -16.76 -37.59
CA MET A 13 7.06 -15.51 -36.98
C MET A 13 5.94 -14.62 -36.42
N LEU A 14 4.74 -14.63 -37.03
CA LEU A 14 3.59 -13.88 -36.52
C LEU A 14 3.01 -14.49 -35.24
N PHE A 15 3.17 -15.80 -35.02
CA PHE A 15 2.63 -16.49 -33.84
C PHE A 15 3.54 -16.37 -32.59
N SER A 16 4.79 -15.95 -32.77
CA SER A 16 5.79 -15.86 -31.67
C SER A 16 5.73 -14.52 -30.89
N THR A 17 4.95 -13.53 -31.30
CA THR A 17 4.91 -12.19 -30.68
C THR A 17 3.73 -11.97 -29.74
N VAL A 18 2.87 -12.98 -29.49
CA VAL A 18 1.65 -12.82 -28.66
C VAL A 18 1.85 -13.26 -27.19
N PHE A 19 3.03 -13.75 -26.78
CA PHE A 19 3.22 -14.37 -25.47
C PHE A 19 4.00 -13.56 -24.44
N LEU A 20 4.10 -12.22 -24.56
CA LEU A 20 4.87 -11.41 -23.60
C LEU A 20 4.08 -10.31 -22.86
N PHE A 21 2.75 -10.42 -22.78
CA PHE A 21 1.93 -9.50 -21.99
C PHE A 21 1.06 -10.21 -20.94
N THR A 22 1.63 -11.13 -20.17
CA THR A 22 0.99 -11.61 -18.93
C THR A 22 1.88 -11.28 -17.74
N GLY A 23 2.06 -10.01 -17.50
CA GLY A 23 2.79 -9.43 -16.36
C GLY A 23 2.05 -8.24 -15.76
N CYS A 24 0.71 -8.22 -15.82
CA CYS A 24 -0.07 -7.38 -14.92
C CYS A 24 -0.13 -8.12 -13.59
N GLY A 25 0.75 -7.74 -12.66
CA GLY A 25 0.54 -8.05 -11.26
C GLY A 25 -0.83 -7.49 -10.89
N ASP A 26 -1.75 -8.37 -10.56
CA ASP A 26 -3.06 -8.01 -10.01
C ASP A 26 -2.80 -7.29 -8.67
N SER A 27 -2.66 -5.97 -8.73
CA SER A 27 -2.63 -5.10 -7.56
C SER A 27 -4.07 -4.91 -7.10
N SER A 28 -4.73 -6.00 -6.71
CA SER A 28 -6.00 -5.89 -6.02
C SER A 28 -5.71 -5.24 -4.66
N VAL A 29 -6.06 -3.96 -4.53
CA VAL A 29 -6.02 -3.25 -3.25
C VAL A 29 -6.95 -3.99 -2.29
N LYS A 30 -6.41 -4.39 -1.14
CA LYS A 30 -7.19 -5.07 -0.11
C LYS A 30 -8.18 -4.09 0.52
N GLU A 31 -9.44 -4.45 0.62
CA GLU A 31 -10.44 -3.64 1.31
C GLU A 31 -10.21 -3.74 2.83
N ILE A 32 -10.02 -2.59 3.47
CA ILE A 32 -9.82 -2.45 4.92
C ILE A 32 -11.07 -1.81 5.52
N LYS A 33 -11.74 -2.55 6.41
CA LYS A 33 -12.95 -2.11 7.12
C LYS A 33 -12.75 -1.99 8.63
N THR A 34 -11.86 -2.79 9.18
CA THR A 34 -11.53 -2.84 10.61
C THR A 34 -10.01 -2.80 10.82
N ALA A 35 -9.56 -2.57 12.04
CA ALA A 35 -8.15 -2.62 12.38
C ALA A 35 -7.51 -4.00 12.12
N ASP A 36 -8.26 -5.09 12.29
CA ASP A 36 -7.76 -6.44 12.06
C ASP A 36 -7.51 -6.77 10.57
N ASP A 37 -8.13 -6.05 9.66
CA ASP A 37 -7.96 -6.27 8.21
C ASP A 37 -6.56 -5.89 7.71
N ILE A 38 -5.72 -5.24 8.53
CA ILE A 38 -4.34 -4.94 8.16
C ILE A 38 -3.47 -6.20 8.04
N LYS A 39 -3.88 -7.32 8.64
CA LYS A 39 -3.18 -8.61 8.52
C LYS A 39 -3.07 -9.03 7.06
N GLY A 40 -1.83 -9.22 6.60
CA GLY A 40 -1.54 -9.53 5.20
C GLY A 40 -1.71 -8.37 4.21
N ALA A 41 -2.02 -7.16 4.67
CA ALA A 41 -2.13 -5.96 3.85
C ALA A 41 -0.78 -5.23 3.69
N SER A 42 -0.72 -4.29 2.73
CA SER A 42 0.38 -3.33 2.59
C SER A 42 -0.01 -2.04 3.30
N VAL A 43 0.63 -1.75 4.43
CA VAL A 43 0.28 -0.64 5.33
C VAL A 43 1.36 0.44 5.30
N GLY A 44 1.00 1.66 4.94
CA GLY A 44 1.87 2.83 5.01
C GLY A 44 1.93 3.39 6.41
N VAL A 45 3.14 3.71 6.89
CA VAL A 45 3.38 4.37 8.18
C VAL A 45 4.42 5.47 8.03
N GLN A 46 4.40 6.46 8.92
CA GLN A 46 5.51 7.39 9.04
C GLN A 46 6.58 6.76 9.92
N THR A 47 7.81 6.70 9.42
CA THR A 47 8.96 6.09 10.12
C THR A 47 9.15 6.68 11.52
N GLY A 48 9.30 5.81 12.51
CA GLY A 48 9.64 6.17 13.89
C GLY A 48 8.48 6.75 14.70
N THR A 49 7.25 6.65 14.22
CA THR A 49 6.04 6.98 14.99
C THR A 49 5.54 5.77 15.77
N THR A 50 4.63 6.00 16.71
CA THR A 50 3.93 4.92 17.42
C THR A 50 3.11 4.06 16.45
N GLY A 51 2.53 4.66 15.40
CA GLY A 51 1.87 3.91 14.33
C GLY A 51 2.81 2.92 13.62
N ASP A 52 4.07 3.31 13.35
CA ASP A 52 5.10 2.38 12.82
C ASP A 52 5.35 1.23 13.79
N THR A 53 5.48 1.52 15.08
CA THR A 53 5.73 0.49 16.11
C THR A 53 4.56 -0.50 16.19
N PHE A 54 3.32 -0.01 16.30
CA PHE A 54 2.14 -0.88 16.39
C PHE A 54 1.91 -1.72 15.14
N VAL A 55 2.08 -1.15 13.94
CA VAL A 55 1.89 -1.91 12.69
C VAL A 55 2.99 -2.95 12.52
N SER A 56 4.21 -2.69 13.03
CA SER A 56 5.33 -3.65 12.97
C SER A 56 5.02 -4.96 13.70
N ASP A 57 4.19 -4.95 14.74
CA ASP A 57 3.78 -6.17 15.45
C ASP A 57 2.98 -7.13 14.54
N TYR A 58 2.37 -6.62 13.47
CA TYR A 58 1.62 -7.42 12.50
C TYR A 58 2.47 -7.97 11.34
N GLU A 59 3.78 -7.68 11.29
CA GLU A 59 4.67 -8.25 10.26
C GLU A 59 4.68 -9.79 10.32
N ALA A 60 4.57 -10.36 11.52
CA ALA A 60 4.46 -11.81 11.72
C ALA A 60 3.18 -12.42 11.12
N ASP A 61 2.12 -11.62 10.97
CA ASP A 61 0.84 -11.99 10.35
C ASP A 61 0.83 -11.75 8.83
N GLY A 62 1.99 -11.44 8.25
CA GLY A 62 2.15 -11.22 6.80
C GLY A 62 1.88 -9.80 6.34
N THR A 63 1.68 -8.84 7.26
CA THR A 63 1.53 -7.42 6.94
C THR A 63 2.85 -6.86 6.37
N LYS A 64 2.74 -6.12 5.27
CA LYS A 64 3.87 -5.42 4.66
C LYS A 64 3.90 -3.98 5.15
N VAL A 65 4.84 -3.66 6.03
CA VAL A 65 4.99 -2.30 6.58
C VAL A 65 5.82 -1.44 5.63
N MET A 66 5.17 -0.47 5.00
CA MET A 66 5.78 0.47 4.06
C MET A 66 6.07 1.78 4.78
N ARG A 67 7.35 2.01 5.11
CA ARG A 67 7.81 3.14 5.89
C ARG A 67 8.13 4.35 5.01
N TYR A 68 7.53 5.50 5.34
CA TYR A 68 7.73 6.77 4.64
C TYR A 68 8.32 7.81 5.60
N SER A 69 9.16 8.69 5.08
CA SER A 69 9.74 9.78 5.89
C SER A 69 8.69 10.82 6.33
N LYS A 70 7.60 10.95 5.56
CA LYS A 70 6.49 11.87 5.85
C LYS A 70 5.16 11.15 5.64
N GLY A 71 4.18 11.46 6.50
CA GLY A 71 2.82 10.95 6.33
C GLY A 71 2.20 11.30 4.98
N ALA A 72 2.50 12.48 4.44
CA ALA A 72 2.04 12.90 3.11
C ALA A 72 2.49 11.95 1.98
N ASP A 73 3.72 11.41 2.07
CA ASP A 73 4.24 10.48 1.06
C ASP A 73 3.49 9.13 1.12
N ALA A 74 3.11 8.68 2.32
CA ALA A 74 2.25 7.52 2.51
C ALA A 74 0.86 7.74 1.88
N ILE A 75 0.27 8.92 2.06
CA ILE A 75 -1.01 9.29 1.45
C ILE A 75 -0.92 9.30 -0.09
N VAL A 76 0.16 9.81 -0.66
CA VAL A 76 0.40 9.74 -2.12
C VAL A 76 0.47 8.28 -2.59
N ALA A 77 1.15 7.40 -1.86
CA ALA A 77 1.20 5.98 -2.20
C ALA A 77 -0.19 5.32 -2.12
N LEU A 78 -1.00 5.68 -1.12
CA LEU A 78 -2.38 5.20 -0.97
C LEU A 78 -3.26 5.63 -2.16
N THR A 79 -3.22 6.91 -2.53
CA THR A 79 -4.02 7.44 -3.66
C THR A 79 -3.60 6.85 -5.01
N GLN A 80 -2.38 6.33 -5.10
CA GLN A 80 -1.85 5.63 -6.27
C GLN A 80 -2.07 4.09 -6.22
N ASN A 81 -2.83 3.59 -5.25
CA ASN A 81 -3.09 2.15 -5.04
C ASN A 81 -1.80 1.29 -4.89
N LYS A 82 -0.74 1.89 -4.34
CA LYS A 82 0.52 1.18 -4.07
C LYS A 82 0.52 0.47 -2.71
N ILE A 83 -0.35 0.92 -1.83
CA ILE A 83 -0.60 0.37 -0.50
C ILE A 83 -2.10 0.33 -0.24
N ASP A 84 -2.51 -0.50 0.70
CA ASP A 84 -3.93 -0.75 1.00
C ASP A 84 -4.50 0.26 1.99
N CYS A 85 -3.71 0.71 2.96
CA CYS A 85 -4.11 1.71 3.96
C CYS A 85 -2.89 2.44 4.54
N VAL A 86 -3.17 3.47 5.34
CA VAL A 86 -2.17 4.23 6.10
C VAL A 86 -2.59 4.28 7.56
N VAL A 87 -1.66 3.98 8.47
CA VAL A 87 -1.82 4.19 9.91
C VAL A 87 -1.04 5.44 10.29
N ILE A 88 -1.75 6.44 10.80
CA ILE A 88 -1.22 7.76 11.13
C ILE A 88 -2.10 8.40 12.22
N ASP A 89 -1.57 9.40 12.93
CA ASP A 89 -2.31 10.13 13.95
C ASP A 89 -3.60 10.74 13.41
N SER A 90 -4.63 10.80 14.24
CA SER A 90 -5.99 11.19 13.84
C SER A 90 -6.09 12.62 13.32
N GLU A 91 -5.33 13.58 13.87
CA GLU A 91 -5.41 14.99 13.42
C GLU A 91 -4.81 15.17 12.01
N PRO A 92 -3.58 14.69 11.69
CA PRO A 92 -3.11 14.66 10.30
C PRO A 92 -4.04 13.89 9.37
N ALA A 93 -4.61 12.75 9.80
CA ALA A 93 -5.53 11.96 8.99
C ALA A 93 -6.74 12.77 8.53
N LYS A 94 -7.36 13.55 9.43
CA LYS A 94 -8.49 14.42 9.12
C LYS A 94 -8.15 15.46 8.05
N GLU A 95 -6.96 16.07 8.13
CA GLU A 95 -6.53 17.05 7.13
C GLU A 95 -6.27 16.40 5.77
N PHE A 96 -5.67 15.20 5.74
CA PHE A 96 -5.46 14.48 4.49
C PHE A 96 -6.78 14.05 3.82
N VAL A 97 -7.77 13.61 4.58
CA VAL A 97 -9.09 13.23 4.04
C VAL A 97 -9.83 14.45 3.49
N LYS A 98 -9.74 15.63 4.14
CA LYS A 98 -10.29 16.87 3.60
C LYS A 98 -9.67 17.26 2.26
N ALA A 99 -8.36 17.04 2.10
CA ALA A 99 -7.62 17.42 0.91
C ALA A 99 -7.72 16.40 -0.24
N ASN A 100 -8.11 15.15 0.04
CA ASN A 100 -8.13 14.06 -0.94
C ASN A 100 -9.51 13.40 -0.99
N ALA A 101 -10.31 13.77 -1.98
CA ALA A 101 -11.60 13.14 -2.24
C ALA A 101 -11.41 11.63 -2.50
N GLY A 102 -12.20 10.80 -1.83
CA GLY A 102 -12.13 9.33 -1.96
C GLY A 102 -11.34 8.64 -0.86
N LEU A 103 -10.67 9.36 0.02
CA LEU A 103 -10.13 8.82 1.27
C LEU A 103 -11.19 8.91 2.38
N LYS A 104 -11.13 7.97 3.31
CA LYS A 104 -11.93 7.96 4.54
C LYS A 104 -11.07 7.52 5.72
N ILE A 105 -11.48 7.92 6.92
CA ILE A 105 -10.96 7.41 8.18
C ILE A 105 -11.92 6.32 8.65
N LEU A 106 -11.39 5.24 9.23
CA LEU A 106 -12.23 4.22 9.88
C LEU A 106 -12.83 4.79 11.16
N ASP A 107 -14.04 4.34 11.49
CA ASP A 107 -14.78 4.83 12.68
C ASP A 107 -14.09 4.41 13.99
N GLU A 108 -13.45 3.23 13.99
CA GLU A 108 -12.72 2.73 15.14
C GLU A 108 -11.24 3.16 15.08
N PRO A 109 -10.68 3.69 16.19
CA PRO A 109 -9.26 4.01 16.26
C PRO A 109 -8.43 2.72 16.22
N PHE A 110 -7.27 2.77 15.54
CA PHE A 110 -6.35 1.64 15.49
C PHE A 110 -5.68 1.38 16.85
N ALA A 111 -5.34 2.43 17.57
CA ALA A 111 -4.76 2.39 18.91
C ALA A 111 -5.12 3.66 19.69
N GLU A 112 -5.20 3.54 21.02
CA GLU A 112 -5.31 4.68 21.92
C GLU A 112 -4.00 4.83 22.69
N GLU A 113 -3.51 6.08 22.83
CA GLU A 113 -2.23 6.38 23.45
C GLU A 113 -2.38 7.42 24.56
N GLN A 114 -1.51 7.29 25.58
CA GLN A 114 -1.37 8.28 26.64
C GLN A 114 0.05 8.85 26.60
N TYR A 115 0.14 10.17 26.61
CA TYR A 115 1.41 10.89 26.65
C TYR A 115 1.62 11.53 28.02
N ALA A 116 2.88 11.59 28.44
CA ALA A 116 3.29 12.30 29.65
C ALA A 116 4.45 13.25 29.33
N ILE A 117 4.54 14.34 30.07
CA ILE A 117 5.65 15.27 30.00
C ILE A 117 6.62 14.96 31.13
N CYS A 118 7.87 14.68 30.78
CA CYS A 118 8.94 14.52 31.75
C CYS A 118 9.77 15.81 31.81
N ILE A 119 10.06 16.26 33.03
CA ILE A 119 10.93 17.42 33.30
C ILE A 119 12.11 17.01 34.15
N SER A 120 13.24 17.72 34.06
CA SER A 120 14.37 17.51 34.99
C SER A 120 13.98 17.89 36.41
N LYS A 121 14.47 17.12 37.39
CA LYS A 121 14.43 17.55 38.80
C LYS A 121 15.53 18.59 39.02
N GLU A 122 15.21 19.67 39.69
CA GLU A 122 16.22 20.60 40.22
C GLU A 122 17.01 19.97 41.36
#